data_6d1b9faa89851ca2dbd6d5c10611944a
#
_entry.id   6d1b9faa89851ca2dbd6d5c10611944a
#
_cell.length_a   1.000
_cell.length_b   1.000
_cell.length_c   1.000
_cell.angle_alpha   90.00
_cell.angle_beta   90.00
_cell.angle_gamma   90.00
#
_symmetry.space_group_name_H-M   'P 1'
#
loop_
_entity.id
_entity.type
_entity.pdbx_description
1 polymer ?
#
loop_
_entity_poly.entity_id
_entity_poly.type
_entity_poly.pdbx_seq_one_letter_code
_entity_poly.pdbx_strand_id
1 'polypeptide(L)'
;MFWFDKHNPLALFVDKRSEIVTAKDRDKIRTIEVKPDIIADFTNLPFEDSSFYMVVFDPPHLKTLGKTSWMAKKYGRLPDNWQEMIKSGFDECMRVLKPYGTLVFKWNESEIKAAEVLSVIPFKPLFGHTTGRQSKTIWMCFMKLPINE
;
A
#
# COMPACT_ATOMS: atom_id res chain seq x y z
N MET A 1 -8.98 5.39 -6.54
CA MET A 1 -7.75 5.99 -6.02
C MET A 1 -8.18 7.10 -5.08
N PHE A 2 -7.55 7.24 -3.93
CA PHE A 2 -7.99 8.15 -2.85
C PHE A 2 -7.24 9.50 -2.83
N TRP A 3 -6.24 9.69 -3.67
CA TRP A 3 -5.54 10.95 -3.81
C TRP A 3 -6.38 11.96 -4.59
N PHE A 4 -6.58 13.14 -4.02
CA PHE A 4 -7.28 14.26 -4.67
C PHE A 4 -6.42 14.90 -5.76
N ASP A 5 -5.14 15.08 -5.48
CA ASP A 5 -4.15 15.59 -6.42
C ASP A 5 -2.99 14.61 -6.58
N LYS A 6 -2.87 14.02 -7.77
CA LYS A 6 -1.82 13.06 -8.11
C LYS A 6 -0.49 13.72 -8.53
N HIS A 7 -0.48 15.03 -8.63
CA HIS A 7 0.69 15.82 -8.98
C HIS A 7 1.11 16.73 -7.83
N ASN A 8 0.67 16.41 -6.61
CA ASN A 8 0.98 17.19 -5.43
C ASN A 8 2.51 17.23 -5.21
N PRO A 9 3.15 18.41 -5.23
CA PRO A 9 4.60 18.51 -5.10
C PRO A 9 5.14 18.15 -3.71
N LEU A 10 4.26 18.00 -2.72
CA LEU A 10 4.61 17.58 -1.37
C LEU A 10 4.56 16.05 -1.17
N ALA A 11 4.21 15.29 -2.21
CA ALA A 11 4.14 13.84 -2.17
C ALA A 11 4.99 13.22 -3.26
N LEU A 12 5.64 12.09 -2.95
CA LEU A 12 6.29 11.22 -3.91
C LEU A 12 5.47 9.94 -4.07
N PHE A 13 5.13 9.62 -5.31
CA PHE A 13 4.40 8.40 -5.64
C PHE A 13 5.37 7.32 -6.10
N VAL A 14 5.30 6.16 -5.45
CA VAL A 14 6.18 5.02 -5.69
C VAL A 14 5.36 3.83 -6.16
N ASP A 15 5.75 3.21 -7.25
CA ASP A 15 5.25 1.92 -7.73
C ASP A 15 6.41 1.20 -8.42
N LYS A 16 6.41 -0.13 -8.38
CA LYS A 16 7.43 -0.91 -9.10
C LYS A 16 7.18 -0.97 -10.60
N ARG A 17 6.04 -0.49 -11.06
CA ARG A 17 5.61 -0.48 -12.46
C ARG A 17 5.59 0.94 -12.99
N SER A 18 5.96 1.07 -14.26
CA SER A 18 5.71 2.28 -15.05
C SER A 18 5.19 1.82 -16.40
N GLU A 19 3.87 1.86 -16.58
CA GLU A 19 3.22 1.25 -17.74
C GLU A 19 1.88 1.91 -18.07
N ILE A 20 1.49 1.83 -19.34
CA ILE A 20 0.15 2.13 -19.81
C ILE A 20 -0.40 0.84 -20.40
N VAL A 21 -1.47 0.32 -19.80
CA VAL A 21 -2.10 -0.93 -20.23
C VAL A 21 -3.58 -0.72 -20.44
N THR A 22 -4.14 -1.48 -21.37
CA THR A 22 -5.58 -1.56 -21.56
C THR A 22 -6.12 -2.83 -20.94
N ALA A 23 -7.30 -2.76 -20.36
CA ALA A 23 -7.98 -3.91 -19.81
C ALA A 23 -9.48 -3.82 -20.05
N LYS A 24 -10.11 -4.96 -20.27
CA LYS A 24 -11.56 -5.07 -20.39
C LYS A 24 -12.17 -5.06 -18.99
N ASP A 25 -13.13 -4.15 -18.79
CA ASP A 25 -13.95 -4.08 -17.59
C ASP A 25 -15.42 -4.18 -18.03
N ARG A 26 -15.98 -5.38 -17.95
CA ARG A 26 -17.29 -5.72 -18.53
C ARG A 26 -17.32 -5.40 -20.03
N ASP A 27 -18.16 -4.44 -20.45
CA ASP A 27 -18.33 -4.04 -21.86
C ASP A 27 -17.47 -2.84 -22.26
N LYS A 28 -16.60 -2.37 -21.36
CA LYS A 28 -15.75 -1.20 -21.59
C LYS A 28 -14.28 -1.56 -21.59
N ILE A 29 -13.54 -0.93 -22.49
CA ILE A 29 -12.07 -0.94 -22.47
C ILE A 29 -11.64 0.23 -21.61
N ARG A 30 -10.82 -0.04 -20.58
CA ARG A 30 -10.21 0.97 -19.73
C ARG A 30 -8.72 1.06 -20.01
N THR A 31 -8.22 2.28 -20.09
CA THR A 31 -6.80 2.55 -20.07
C THR A 31 -6.37 2.77 -18.62
N ILE A 32 -5.34 2.06 -18.20
CA ILE A 32 -4.74 2.17 -16.88
C ILE A 32 -3.33 2.72 -17.09
N GLU A 33 -3.08 3.89 -16.55
CA GLU A 33 -1.75 4.50 -16.52
C GLU A 33 -1.19 4.39 -15.10
N VAL A 34 -0.02 3.75 -14.98
CA VAL A 34 0.79 3.72 -13.78
C VAL A 34 2.05 4.51 -14.09
N LYS A 35 2.15 5.71 -13.52
CA LYS A 35 3.26 6.63 -13.73
C LYS A 35 3.69 7.19 -12.38
N PRO A 36 4.53 6.45 -11.63
CA PRO A 36 5.07 6.93 -10.37
C PRO A 36 6.17 7.98 -10.60
N ASP A 37 6.46 8.74 -9.55
CA ASP A 37 7.63 9.62 -9.53
C ASP A 37 8.91 8.80 -9.40
N ILE A 38 8.85 7.72 -8.62
CA ILE A 38 9.97 6.80 -8.38
C ILE A 38 9.52 5.37 -8.69
N ILE A 39 10.29 4.69 -9.54
CA ILE A 39 10.08 3.26 -9.81
C ILE A 39 10.89 2.47 -8.79
N ALA A 40 10.20 1.84 -7.84
CA ALA A 40 10.84 1.02 -6.82
C ALA A 40 9.88 -0.01 -6.24
N ASP A 41 10.45 -1.10 -5.72
CA ASP A 41 9.69 -2.07 -4.91
C ASP A 41 9.58 -1.55 -3.48
N PHE A 42 8.39 -1.58 -2.92
CA PHE A 42 8.15 -1.08 -1.55
C PHE A 42 8.84 -1.93 -0.47
N THR A 43 9.30 -3.13 -0.81
CA THR A 43 10.10 -3.98 0.09
C THR A 43 11.58 -3.57 0.14
N ASN A 44 11.98 -2.63 -0.71
CA ASN A 44 13.34 -2.09 -0.76
C ASN A 44 13.28 -0.66 -1.32
N LEU A 45 12.93 0.30 -0.49
CA LEU A 45 12.75 1.69 -0.89
C LEU A 45 14.10 2.41 -1.06
N PRO A 46 14.30 3.17 -2.16
CA PRO A 46 15.56 3.86 -2.46
C PRO A 46 15.69 5.19 -1.70
N PHE A 47 15.33 5.19 -0.43
CA PHE A 47 15.39 6.37 0.43
C PHE A 47 16.24 6.08 1.66
N GLU A 48 16.86 7.11 2.18
CA GLU A 48 17.58 7.05 3.45
C GLU A 48 16.61 6.85 4.63
N ASP A 49 17.14 6.36 5.73
CA ASP A 49 16.40 6.25 6.99
C ASP A 49 15.87 7.62 7.40
N SER A 50 14.68 7.65 7.99
CA SER A 50 14.11 8.87 8.57
C SER A 50 13.99 10.04 7.58
N SER A 51 13.55 9.75 6.34
CA SER A 51 13.38 10.75 5.26
C SER A 51 12.03 11.46 5.32
N PHE A 52 10.97 10.78 5.76
CA PHE A 52 9.60 11.26 5.62
C PHE A 52 8.88 11.44 6.95
N TYR A 53 8.01 12.45 7.05
CA TYR A 53 7.11 12.64 8.18
C TYR A 53 5.85 11.78 8.09
N MET A 54 5.44 11.45 6.87
CA MET A 54 4.26 10.62 6.62
C MET A 54 4.54 9.65 5.47
N VAL A 55 4.09 8.42 5.63
CA VAL A 55 4.06 7.40 4.58
C VAL A 55 2.65 6.87 4.46
N VAL A 56 2.16 6.72 3.24
CA VAL A 56 0.89 6.04 2.95
C VAL A 56 1.22 4.73 2.26
N PHE A 57 0.85 3.63 2.90
CA PHE A 57 1.09 2.28 2.41
C PHE A 57 -0.21 1.66 1.92
N ASP A 58 -0.33 1.46 0.61
CA ASP A 58 -1.49 0.86 -0.07
C ASP A 58 -1.03 -0.30 -0.96
N PRO A 59 -0.57 -1.42 -0.35
CA PRO A 59 -0.08 -2.57 -1.10
C PRO A 59 -1.21 -3.31 -1.82
N PRO A 60 -0.88 -4.19 -2.78
CA PRO A 60 -1.84 -5.16 -3.33
C PRO A 60 -2.51 -5.96 -2.21
N HIS A 61 -3.78 -6.25 -2.36
CA HIS A 61 -4.58 -6.98 -1.36
C HIS A 61 -5.34 -8.18 -1.93
N LEU A 62 -5.23 -8.42 -3.23
CA LEU A 62 -5.96 -9.49 -3.93
C LEU A 62 -5.00 -10.59 -4.36
N LYS A 63 -5.33 -11.82 -4.01
CA LYS A 63 -4.56 -13.03 -4.26
C LYS A 63 -5.11 -13.84 -5.44
N THR A 64 -6.44 -13.95 -5.53
CA THR A 64 -7.13 -14.90 -6.42
C THR A 64 -7.48 -14.34 -7.80
N LEU A 65 -7.26 -13.05 -8.05
CA LEU A 65 -7.53 -12.44 -9.35
C LEU A 65 -6.70 -13.05 -10.49
N GLY A 66 -7.34 -13.34 -11.61
CA GLY A 66 -6.66 -13.72 -12.85
C GLY A 66 -5.71 -12.61 -13.32
N LYS A 67 -4.56 -12.99 -13.88
CA LYS A 67 -3.52 -12.05 -14.36
C LYS A 67 -4.04 -11.03 -15.40
N THR A 68 -5.09 -11.39 -16.13
CA THR A 68 -5.71 -10.55 -17.15
C THR A 68 -6.79 -9.61 -16.62
N SER A 69 -7.17 -9.75 -15.34
CA SER A 69 -8.16 -8.91 -14.71
C SER A 69 -7.72 -7.44 -14.70
N TRP A 70 -8.61 -6.51 -15.02
CA TRP A 70 -8.32 -5.08 -14.96
C TRP A 70 -7.93 -4.64 -13.52
N MET A 71 -8.49 -5.28 -12.50
CA MET A 71 -8.13 -5.01 -11.10
C MET A 71 -6.70 -5.47 -10.78
N ALA A 72 -6.29 -6.64 -11.28
CA ALA A 72 -4.91 -7.11 -11.12
C ALA A 72 -3.91 -6.19 -11.85
N LYS A 73 -4.27 -5.69 -13.03
CA LYS A 73 -3.46 -4.73 -13.79
C LYS A 73 -3.37 -3.37 -13.08
N LYS A 74 -4.45 -2.94 -12.46
CA LYS A 74 -4.51 -1.64 -11.78
C LYS A 74 -3.80 -1.62 -10.43
N TYR A 75 -4.05 -2.63 -9.59
CA TYR A 75 -3.63 -2.63 -8.19
C TYR A 75 -2.49 -3.62 -7.89
N GLY A 76 -2.12 -4.44 -8.86
CA GLY A 76 -1.20 -5.53 -8.62
C GLY A 76 -1.89 -6.72 -7.95
N ARG A 77 -1.08 -7.72 -7.63
CA ARG A 77 -1.53 -8.98 -7.05
C ARG A 77 -0.57 -9.43 -5.95
N LEU A 78 -1.12 -10.01 -4.88
CA LEU A 78 -0.31 -10.61 -3.83
C LEU A 78 0.31 -11.92 -4.31
N PRO A 79 1.59 -12.15 -4.02
CA PRO A 79 2.23 -13.45 -4.21
C PRO A 79 1.81 -14.46 -3.12
N ASP A 80 2.24 -15.70 -3.26
CA ASP A 80 1.93 -16.74 -2.27
C ASP A 80 2.60 -16.47 -0.91
N ASN A 81 3.78 -15.87 -0.91
CA ASN A 81 4.50 -15.42 0.29
C ASN A 81 4.14 -13.99 0.73
N TRP A 82 2.88 -13.62 0.60
CA TRP A 82 2.41 -12.26 0.87
C TRP A 82 2.73 -11.77 2.30
N GLN A 83 2.78 -12.67 3.27
CA GLN A 83 3.10 -12.33 4.67
C GLN A 83 4.48 -11.69 4.78
N GLU A 84 5.47 -12.31 4.17
CA GLU A 84 6.84 -11.80 4.13
C GLU A 84 6.92 -10.48 3.37
N MET A 85 6.24 -10.40 2.23
CA MET A 85 6.20 -9.19 1.41
C MET A 85 5.58 -8.00 2.16
N ILE A 86 4.43 -8.22 2.84
CA ILE A 86 3.77 -7.17 3.62
C ILE A 86 4.63 -6.76 4.80
N LYS A 87 5.22 -7.74 5.52
CA LYS A 87 6.13 -7.43 6.63
C LYS A 87 7.31 -6.60 6.18
N SER A 88 8.01 -7.02 5.13
CA SER A 88 9.16 -6.28 4.59
C SER A 88 8.78 -4.88 4.12
N GLY A 89 7.65 -4.73 3.43
CA GLY A 89 7.15 -3.42 3.02
C GLY A 89 6.78 -2.53 4.19
N PHE A 90 6.18 -3.08 5.23
CA PHE A 90 5.87 -2.34 6.45
C PHE A 90 7.16 -1.89 7.18
N ASP A 91 8.14 -2.78 7.30
CA ASP A 91 9.44 -2.49 7.92
C ASP A 91 10.17 -1.36 7.16
N GLU A 92 10.15 -1.39 5.82
CA GLU A 92 10.69 -0.33 4.97
C GLU A 92 9.95 1.01 5.17
N CYS A 93 8.62 0.98 5.21
CA CYS A 93 7.83 2.18 5.51
C CYS A 93 8.24 2.78 6.87
N MET A 94 8.41 1.93 7.89
CA MET A 94 8.85 2.38 9.21
C MET A 94 10.30 2.85 9.21
N ARG A 95 11.20 2.23 8.42
CA ARG A 95 12.60 2.66 8.30
C ARG A 95 12.70 4.08 7.76
N VAL A 96 11.99 4.38 6.68
CA VAL A 96 12.05 5.70 6.03
C VAL A 96 11.27 6.79 6.76
N LEU A 97 10.41 6.43 7.72
CA LEU A 97 9.74 7.41 8.58
C LEU A 97 10.70 8.01 9.58
N LYS A 98 10.59 9.32 9.78
CA LYS A 98 11.23 10.04 10.90
C LYS A 98 10.66 9.58 12.23
N PRO A 99 11.41 9.73 13.35
CA PRO A 99 10.82 9.59 14.67
C PRO A 99 9.55 10.45 14.81
N TYR A 100 8.51 9.89 15.41
CA TYR A 100 7.16 10.44 15.49
C TYR A 100 6.43 10.63 14.14
N GLY A 101 7.00 10.14 13.06
CA GLY A 101 6.35 10.09 11.75
C GLY A 101 5.15 9.14 11.74
N THR A 102 4.21 9.42 10.85
CA THR A 102 2.94 8.69 10.76
C THR A 102 2.91 7.78 9.55
N LEU A 103 2.54 6.52 9.75
CA LEU A 103 2.22 5.57 8.69
C LEU A 103 0.69 5.42 8.60
N VAL A 104 0.14 5.69 7.44
CA VAL A 104 -1.25 5.38 7.10
C VAL A 104 -1.28 4.13 6.25
N PHE A 105 -1.82 3.05 6.80
CA PHE A 105 -1.92 1.77 6.10
C PHE A 105 -3.36 1.54 5.66
N LYS A 106 -3.54 1.42 4.35
CA LYS A 106 -4.81 1.10 3.74
C LYS A 106 -4.85 -0.38 3.37
N TRP A 107 -5.87 -1.09 3.79
CA TRP A 107 -6.07 -2.48 3.49
C TRP A 107 -7.52 -2.77 3.08
N ASN A 108 -7.71 -3.64 2.11
CA ASN A 108 -9.03 -4.16 1.77
C ASN A 108 -9.10 -5.65 2.13
N GLU A 109 -10.02 -5.99 3.03
CA GLU A 109 -10.16 -7.34 3.60
C GLU A 109 -11.13 -8.25 2.85
N SER A 110 -11.26 -8.06 1.54
CA SER A 110 -12.12 -8.91 0.71
C SER A 110 -11.65 -10.36 0.65
N GLU A 111 -10.34 -10.60 0.65
CA GLU A 111 -9.75 -11.94 0.60
C GLU A 111 -8.98 -12.28 1.88
N ILE A 112 -8.19 -11.37 2.40
CA ILE A 112 -7.37 -11.55 3.60
C ILE A 112 -7.85 -10.57 4.67
N LYS A 113 -8.15 -11.08 5.85
CA LYS A 113 -8.65 -10.26 6.95
C LYS A 113 -7.57 -9.33 7.51
N ALA A 114 -7.98 -8.15 7.96
CA ALA A 114 -7.08 -7.19 8.59
C ALA A 114 -6.35 -7.81 9.79
N ALA A 115 -7.02 -8.66 10.57
CA ALA A 115 -6.41 -9.37 11.70
C ALA A 115 -5.26 -10.27 11.26
N GLU A 116 -5.37 -10.95 10.10
CA GLU A 116 -4.29 -11.77 9.55
C GLU A 116 -3.09 -10.92 9.12
N VAL A 117 -3.35 -9.78 8.46
CA VAL A 117 -2.30 -8.83 8.08
C VAL A 117 -1.61 -8.25 9.31
N LEU A 118 -2.38 -7.85 10.32
CA LEU A 118 -1.84 -7.32 11.57
C LEU A 118 -1.03 -8.35 12.36
N SER A 119 -1.28 -9.64 12.20
CA SER A 119 -0.52 -10.69 12.88
C SER A 119 0.92 -10.82 12.39
N VAL A 120 1.23 -10.36 11.17
CA VAL A 120 2.59 -10.41 10.59
C VAL A 120 3.36 -9.10 10.77
N ILE A 121 2.69 -8.06 11.26
CA ILE A 121 3.27 -6.73 11.52
C ILE A 121 3.62 -6.62 13.01
N PRO A 122 4.86 -6.23 13.40
CA PRO A 122 5.28 -6.17 14.80
C PRO A 122 4.72 -4.96 15.58
N PHE A 123 3.91 -4.13 14.93
CA PHE A 123 3.34 -2.92 15.51
C PHE A 123 1.81 -3.01 15.58
N LYS A 124 1.23 -2.33 16.55
CA LYS A 124 -0.22 -2.17 16.64
C LYS A 124 -0.62 -0.78 16.14
N PRO A 125 -1.73 -0.66 15.38
CA PRO A 125 -2.21 0.67 15.00
C PRO A 125 -2.65 1.45 16.24
N LEU A 126 -2.46 2.77 16.21
CA LEU A 126 -2.96 3.68 17.25
C LEU A 126 -4.47 3.81 17.15
N PHE A 127 -4.97 3.94 15.94
CA PHE A 127 -6.39 4.03 15.64
C PHE A 127 -6.64 3.65 14.17
N GLY A 128 -7.88 3.51 13.84
CA GLY A 128 -8.34 3.21 12.49
C GLY A 128 -9.85 3.21 12.45
N HIS A 129 -10.41 2.94 11.29
CA HIS A 129 -11.84 2.75 11.16
C HIS A 129 -12.13 1.49 10.35
N THR A 130 -13.22 0.86 10.67
CA THR A 130 -13.80 -0.18 9.84
C THR A 130 -14.85 0.45 8.93
N THR A 131 -14.87 0.03 7.69
CA THR A 131 -15.90 0.47 6.76
C THR A 131 -17.20 -0.29 7.01
N GLY A 132 -18.32 0.31 6.63
CA GLY A 132 -19.63 -0.32 6.74
C GLY A 132 -19.75 -1.60 5.89
N ARG A 133 -20.89 -2.28 5.95
CA ARG A 133 -21.15 -3.58 5.31
C ARG A 133 -20.83 -3.67 3.81
N GLN A 134 -20.82 -2.55 3.09
CA GLN A 134 -20.61 -2.50 1.65
C GLN A 134 -19.15 -2.26 1.23
N SER A 135 -18.32 -1.74 2.12
CA SER A 135 -16.91 -1.50 1.84
C SER A 135 -16.05 -2.29 2.82
N LYS A 136 -15.09 -3.03 2.29
CA LYS A 136 -14.14 -3.83 3.07
C LYS A 136 -12.79 -3.12 3.24
N THR A 137 -12.70 -1.86 2.87
CA THR A 137 -11.48 -1.06 3.01
C THR A 137 -11.36 -0.52 4.41
N ILE A 138 -10.22 -0.74 5.02
CA ILE A 138 -9.85 -0.31 6.36
C ILE A 138 -8.65 0.62 6.26
N TRP A 139 -8.68 1.69 7.05
CA TRP A 139 -7.56 2.60 7.21
C TRP A 139 -7.05 2.47 8.64
N MET A 140 -5.74 2.26 8.77
CA MET A 140 -5.06 2.07 10.04
C MET A 140 -3.92 3.08 10.14
N CYS A 141 -3.79 3.72 11.30
CA CYS A 141 -2.76 4.71 11.55
C CYS A 141 -1.76 4.19 12.57
N PHE A 142 -0.48 4.29 12.24
CA PHE A 142 0.64 3.93 13.09
C PHE A 142 1.55 5.14 13.28
N MET A 143 2.29 5.17 14.36
CA MET A 143 3.33 6.16 14.61
C MET A 143 4.63 5.46 14.92
N LYS A 144 5.73 5.94 14.32
CA LYS A 144 7.07 5.49 14.66
C LYS A 144 7.48 6.14 15.98
N LEU A 145 7.33 5.40 17.07
CA LEU A 145 7.85 5.85 18.36
C LEU A 145 9.36 5.57 18.41
N PRO A 146 10.19 6.49 18.91
CA PRO A 146 11.59 6.20 19.18
C PRO A 146 11.66 5.07 20.22
N ILE A 147 12.58 4.15 20.01
CA ILE A 147 12.92 3.16 21.02
C ILE A 147 13.56 3.95 22.15
N ASN A 148 12.93 3.97 23.32
CA ASN A 148 13.57 4.51 24.52
C ASN A 148 14.78 3.61 24.80
N GLU A 149 15.96 4.16 24.63
CA GLU A 149 17.21 3.55 25.08
C GLU A 149 17.24 3.41 26.59
#